data_2490eb2d5d5b77141a5464c8d9662a44
#
_entry.id   2490eb2d5d5b77141a5464c8d9662a44
#
_cell.length_a   1.000
_cell.length_b   1.000
_cell.length_c   1.000
_cell.angle_alpha   90.00
_cell.angle_beta   90.00
_cell.angle_gamma   90.00
#
_symmetry.space_group_name_H-M   'P 1'
#
loop_
_entity.id
_entity.type
_entity.pdbx_description
1 polymer ?
#
loop_
_entity_poly.entity_id
_entity_poly.type
_entity_poly.pdbx_seq_one_letter_code
_entity_poly.pdbx_strand_id
1 'polypeptide(L)'
;MSGLVQRIDALLPQTQCTKCGYPACRPYAEAIAAGEAEINQCPPGGDAAIRGLAGLLGREVRPLNPRNGIEQPRRVAIIDEARCIGCTLCIQACPVDAIVGAAKLMHTVVTELCSGCDLCVLPCPVDCIDMVTATLADATWDRARADAARERFEQRGARLERERRERAERLAARTLKAKEDPDAEKKRAIIQAAIERARARRQRA
;
A
#
# COMPACT_ATOMS: atom_id res chain seq x y z
N MET A 1 15.31 7.67 -21.72
CA MET A 1 13.98 7.28 -21.14
C MET A 1 13.82 7.63 -19.67
N SER A 2 14.85 7.49 -18.81
CA SER A 2 14.70 7.78 -17.36
C SER A 2 14.28 9.24 -17.06
N GLY A 3 14.79 10.24 -17.77
CA GLY A 3 14.44 11.63 -17.54
C GLY A 3 12.98 12.01 -17.89
N LEU A 4 12.38 11.38 -18.91
CA LEU A 4 10.97 11.62 -19.27
C LEU A 4 10.03 11.01 -18.22
N VAL A 5 10.31 9.76 -17.77
CA VAL A 5 9.54 9.10 -16.69
C VAL A 5 9.55 9.95 -15.42
N GLN A 6 10.71 10.49 -15.03
CA GLN A 6 10.82 11.37 -13.86
C GLN A 6 10.00 12.65 -14.00
N ARG A 7 10.00 13.27 -15.18
CA ARG A 7 9.20 14.48 -15.45
C ARG A 7 7.69 14.18 -15.41
N ILE A 8 7.27 13.05 -15.96
CA ILE A 8 5.87 12.59 -15.89
C ILE A 8 5.48 12.30 -14.44
N ASP A 9 6.28 11.51 -13.72
CA ASP A 9 6.04 11.15 -12.33
C ASP A 9 5.97 12.38 -11.41
N ALA A 10 6.77 13.41 -11.71
CA ALA A 10 6.72 14.69 -11.01
C ALA A 10 5.40 15.46 -11.21
N LEU A 11 4.62 15.21 -12.22
CA LEU A 11 3.30 15.83 -12.44
C LEU A 11 2.17 15.05 -11.77
N LEU A 12 2.42 13.81 -11.34
CA LEU A 12 1.41 13.00 -10.68
C LEU A 12 1.26 13.38 -9.20
N PRO A 13 0.06 13.21 -8.61
CA PRO A 13 -0.24 13.63 -7.24
C PRO A 13 0.40 12.75 -6.16
N GLN A 14 1.04 11.66 -6.50
CA GLN A 14 1.73 10.74 -5.59
C GLN A 14 0.85 10.16 -4.46
N THR A 15 -0.44 10.03 -4.70
CA THR A 15 -1.40 9.44 -3.75
C THR A 15 -1.26 7.92 -3.63
N GLN A 16 -0.62 7.26 -4.60
CA GLN A 16 -0.41 5.81 -4.68
C GLN A 16 -1.71 4.98 -4.59
N CYS A 17 -2.82 5.54 -5.11
CA CYS A 17 -4.19 5.04 -4.90
C CYS A 17 -4.62 3.93 -5.85
N THR A 18 -3.82 3.58 -6.84
CA THR A 18 -4.09 2.55 -7.87
C THR A 18 -5.31 2.80 -8.79
N LYS A 19 -6.03 3.91 -8.64
CA LYS A 19 -7.26 4.21 -9.42
C LYS A 19 -7.02 4.35 -10.93
N CYS A 20 -5.80 4.70 -11.34
CA CYS A 20 -5.39 4.72 -12.74
C CYS A 20 -5.27 3.31 -13.38
N GLY A 21 -5.40 2.23 -12.59
CA GLY A 21 -5.20 0.84 -13.04
C GLY A 21 -3.77 0.34 -12.90
N TYR A 22 -2.85 1.16 -12.39
CA TYR A 22 -1.45 0.81 -12.14
C TYR A 22 -1.19 0.67 -10.63
N PRO A 23 -0.21 -0.16 -10.22
CA PRO A 23 0.03 -0.46 -8.81
C PRO A 23 0.60 0.72 -8.00
N ALA A 24 1.10 1.76 -8.68
CA ALA A 24 1.63 2.99 -8.07
C ALA A 24 1.71 4.12 -9.11
N CYS A 25 2.04 5.34 -8.68
CA CYS A 25 2.19 6.48 -9.60
C CYS A 25 3.35 6.30 -10.58
N ARG A 26 4.49 5.77 -10.15
CA ARG A 26 5.66 5.57 -11.02
C ARG A 26 5.41 4.56 -12.16
N PRO A 27 4.84 3.36 -11.95
CA PRO A 27 4.44 2.47 -13.04
C PRO A 27 3.48 3.11 -14.05
N TYR A 28 2.57 3.97 -13.59
CA TYR A 28 1.73 4.74 -14.50
C TYR A 28 2.54 5.74 -15.32
N ALA A 29 3.49 6.44 -14.70
CA ALA A 29 4.39 7.35 -15.41
C ALA A 29 5.26 6.62 -16.45
N GLU A 30 5.72 5.42 -16.14
CA GLU A 30 6.47 4.54 -17.04
C GLU A 30 5.62 4.11 -18.25
N ALA A 31 4.38 3.69 -18.01
CA ALA A 31 3.44 3.32 -19.06
C ALA A 31 3.07 4.52 -19.97
N ILE A 32 2.89 5.72 -19.42
CA ILE A 32 2.69 6.93 -20.21
C ILE A 32 3.91 7.22 -21.10
N ALA A 33 5.12 7.12 -20.54
CA ALA A 33 6.36 7.35 -21.27
C ALA A 33 6.59 6.33 -22.39
N ALA A 34 6.15 5.08 -22.20
CA ALA A 34 6.18 4.03 -23.19
C ALA A 34 5.06 4.16 -24.25
N GLY A 35 4.07 5.02 -24.04
CA GLY A 35 2.89 5.12 -24.93
C GLY A 35 1.84 4.04 -24.72
N GLU A 36 1.94 3.29 -23.62
CA GLU A 36 1.03 2.19 -23.26
C GLU A 36 -0.17 2.68 -22.43
N ALA A 37 -0.09 3.89 -21.88
CA ALA A 37 -1.16 4.48 -21.08
C ALA A 37 -1.56 5.87 -21.61
N GLU A 38 -2.84 6.18 -21.46
CA GLU A 38 -3.39 7.53 -21.71
C GLU A 38 -3.09 8.46 -20.51
N ILE A 39 -2.99 9.77 -20.79
CA ILE A 39 -2.63 10.78 -19.77
C ILE A 39 -3.78 11.15 -18.83
N ASN A 40 -4.99 10.67 -19.09
CA ASN A 40 -6.24 11.07 -18.42
C ASN A 40 -6.83 9.99 -17.50
N GLN A 41 -5.98 9.11 -16.93
CA GLN A 41 -6.44 7.99 -16.09
C GLN A 41 -6.29 8.24 -14.57
N CYS A 42 -5.83 9.42 -14.15
CA CYS A 42 -5.56 9.71 -12.75
C CYS A 42 -6.63 10.61 -12.11
N PRO A 43 -7.64 10.08 -11.37
CA PRO A 43 -8.67 10.91 -10.75
C PRO A 43 -8.12 11.89 -9.70
N PRO A 44 -7.19 11.49 -8.79
CA PRO A 44 -6.65 12.46 -7.83
C PRO A 44 -5.78 13.57 -8.45
N GLY A 45 -5.24 13.31 -9.62
CA GLY A 45 -4.50 14.33 -10.37
C GLY A 45 -5.40 15.28 -11.13
N GLY A 46 -6.59 14.81 -11.49
CA GLY A 46 -7.63 15.57 -12.14
C GLY A 46 -7.17 16.31 -13.39
N ASP A 47 -7.84 17.39 -13.65
CA ASP A 47 -7.61 18.25 -14.80
C ASP A 47 -6.21 18.90 -14.77
N ALA A 48 -5.68 19.21 -13.59
CA ALA A 48 -4.35 19.81 -13.46
C ALA A 48 -3.23 18.87 -13.93
N ALA A 49 -3.28 17.60 -13.53
CA ALA A 49 -2.30 16.61 -13.98
C ALA A 49 -2.44 16.33 -15.49
N ILE A 50 -3.66 16.23 -16.01
CA ILE A 50 -3.92 16.00 -17.43
C ILE A 50 -3.32 17.13 -18.27
N ARG A 51 -3.55 18.39 -17.91
CA ARG A 51 -2.97 19.55 -18.62
C ARG A 51 -1.44 19.57 -18.52
N GLY A 52 -0.89 19.30 -17.36
CA GLY A 52 0.55 19.23 -17.18
C GLY A 52 1.20 18.16 -18.04
N LEU A 53 0.60 16.96 -18.09
CA LEU A 53 1.05 15.85 -18.91
C LEU A 53 0.89 16.14 -20.41
N ALA A 54 -0.24 16.73 -20.81
CA ALA A 54 -0.49 17.13 -22.19
C ALA A 54 0.57 18.14 -22.68
N GLY A 55 0.85 19.18 -21.88
CA GLY A 55 1.88 20.17 -22.19
C GLY A 55 3.29 19.57 -22.24
N LEU A 56 3.62 18.65 -21.31
CA LEU A 56 4.91 17.97 -21.28
C LEU A 56 5.15 17.10 -22.53
N LEU A 57 4.10 16.43 -23.00
CA LEU A 57 4.18 15.42 -24.06
C LEU A 57 3.75 15.93 -25.45
N GLY A 58 3.29 17.17 -25.55
CA GLY A 58 2.72 17.72 -26.80
C GLY A 58 1.45 16.97 -27.24
N ARG A 59 0.65 16.46 -26.28
CA ARG A 59 -0.60 15.74 -26.55
C ARG A 59 -1.81 16.65 -26.35
N GLU A 60 -2.93 16.28 -26.95
CA GLU A 60 -4.20 16.96 -26.73
C GLU A 60 -4.71 16.73 -25.30
N VAL A 61 -5.29 17.77 -24.69
CA VAL A 61 -5.99 17.65 -23.39
C VAL A 61 -7.30 16.90 -23.60
N ARG A 62 -7.48 15.82 -22.86
CA ARG A 62 -8.70 15.00 -22.88
C ARG A 62 -9.37 15.04 -21.51
N PRO A 63 -10.69 14.91 -21.41
CA PRO A 63 -11.38 14.81 -20.14
C PRO A 63 -10.90 13.55 -19.38
N LEU A 64 -11.00 13.58 -18.04
CA LEU A 64 -10.70 12.43 -17.21
C LEU A 64 -11.50 11.21 -17.67
N ASN A 65 -10.84 10.07 -17.77
CA ASN A 65 -11.48 8.82 -18.19
C ASN A 65 -12.45 8.34 -17.08
N PRO A 66 -13.77 8.29 -17.35
CA PRO A 66 -14.77 7.96 -16.33
C PRO A 66 -14.63 6.52 -15.79
N ARG A 67 -13.95 5.62 -16.50
CA ARG A 67 -13.67 4.25 -16.02
C ARG A 67 -12.73 4.23 -14.82
N ASN A 68 -11.90 5.26 -14.65
CA ASN A 68 -10.98 5.38 -13.53
C ASN A 68 -11.60 6.11 -12.32
N GLY A 69 -12.78 6.71 -12.49
CA GLY A 69 -13.51 7.46 -11.49
C GLY A 69 -13.64 8.94 -11.82
N ILE A 70 -13.91 9.75 -10.82
CA ILE A 70 -14.11 11.18 -10.92
C ILE A 70 -13.12 11.93 -10.04
N GLU A 71 -12.78 13.15 -10.44
CA GLU A 71 -12.05 14.09 -9.59
C GLU A 71 -12.91 14.48 -8.38
N GLN A 72 -12.34 14.45 -7.20
CA GLN A 72 -13.02 14.77 -5.94
C GLN A 72 -12.14 15.68 -5.08
N PRO A 73 -12.75 16.51 -4.22
CA PRO A 73 -12.01 17.21 -3.19
C PRO A 73 -11.14 16.24 -2.37
N ARG A 74 -10.01 16.75 -1.89
CA ARG A 74 -9.12 15.93 -1.07
C ARG A 74 -9.86 15.37 0.14
N ARG A 75 -9.69 14.08 0.38
CA ARG A 75 -10.22 13.35 1.53
C ARG A 75 -9.08 12.75 2.34
N VAL A 76 -9.29 12.57 3.62
CA VAL A 76 -8.37 11.89 4.55
C VAL A 76 -9.11 10.78 5.28
N ALA A 77 -8.41 9.72 5.63
CA ALA A 77 -8.97 8.65 6.43
C ALA A 77 -9.04 9.08 7.90
N ILE A 78 -10.11 8.69 8.57
CA ILE A 78 -10.27 8.79 10.04
C ILE A 78 -10.66 7.40 10.56
N ILE A 79 -10.07 6.99 11.68
CA ILE A 79 -10.38 5.72 12.34
C ILE A 79 -11.22 6.01 13.58
N ASP A 80 -12.37 5.36 13.70
CA ASP A 80 -13.11 5.30 14.94
C ASP A 80 -12.37 4.38 15.91
N GLU A 81 -11.66 5.01 16.85
CA GLU A 81 -10.78 4.32 17.80
C GLU A 81 -11.58 3.40 18.75
N ALA A 82 -12.83 3.73 19.06
CA ALA A 82 -13.68 2.91 19.92
C ALA A 82 -14.09 1.59 19.24
N ARG A 83 -14.19 1.58 17.91
CA ARG A 83 -14.51 0.39 17.13
C ARG A 83 -13.27 -0.38 16.68
N CYS A 84 -12.09 0.22 16.75
CA CYS A 84 -10.85 -0.37 16.26
C CYS A 84 -10.41 -1.56 17.11
N ILE A 85 -10.25 -2.74 16.49
CA ILE A 85 -9.82 -3.99 17.14
C ILE A 85 -8.31 -4.25 17.08
N GLY A 86 -7.52 -3.34 16.52
CA GLY A 86 -6.08 -3.50 16.44
C GLY A 86 -5.59 -4.60 15.50
N CYS A 87 -6.31 -4.86 14.39
CA CYS A 87 -5.99 -5.96 13.46
C CYS A 87 -4.78 -5.69 12.55
N THR A 88 -4.27 -4.46 12.47
CA THR A 88 -3.13 -3.98 11.67
C THR A 88 -3.30 -4.01 10.15
N LEU A 89 -4.45 -4.43 9.61
CA LEU A 89 -4.66 -4.52 8.16
C LEU A 89 -4.58 -3.15 7.47
N CYS A 90 -5.09 -2.10 8.09
CA CYS A 90 -5.00 -0.72 7.58
C CYS A 90 -3.55 -0.20 7.53
N ILE A 91 -2.71 -0.55 8.52
CA ILE A 91 -1.28 -0.21 8.53
C ILE A 91 -0.58 -0.89 7.35
N GLN A 92 -0.90 -2.18 7.12
CA GLN A 92 -0.33 -2.93 6.01
C GLN A 92 -0.76 -2.37 4.64
N ALA A 93 -2.00 -1.90 4.53
CA ALA A 93 -2.54 -1.33 3.30
C ALA A 93 -2.06 0.11 3.01
N CYS A 94 -1.65 0.87 4.04
CA CYS A 94 -1.26 2.26 3.88
C CYS A 94 0.04 2.39 3.08
N PRO A 95 0.03 3.03 1.89
CA PRO A 95 1.21 3.10 1.03
C PRO A 95 2.29 4.07 1.53
N VAL A 96 1.92 4.98 2.44
CA VAL A 96 2.79 6.09 2.90
C VAL A 96 3.02 6.08 4.42
N ASP A 97 2.72 4.96 5.10
CA ASP A 97 2.86 4.80 6.56
C ASP A 97 2.19 5.94 7.37
N ALA A 98 1.02 6.39 6.93
CA ALA A 98 0.27 7.44 7.62
C ALA A 98 -0.58 6.91 8.79
N ILE A 99 -0.59 5.61 9.06
CA ILE A 99 -1.39 4.99 10.12
C ILE A 99 -0.45 4.44 11.18
N VAL A 100 -0.67 4.84 12.43
CA VAL A 100 0.10 4.41 13.59
C VAL A 100 -0.75 3.52 14.50
N GLY A 101 -0.11 2.63 15.23
CA GLY A 101 -0.74 1.66 16.12
C GLY A 101 0.05 0.35 16.19
N ALA A 102 -0.50 -0.63 16.88
CA ALA A 102 0.10 -1.95 17.02
C ALA A 102 -0.95 -3.05 17.09
N ALA A 103 -0.53 -4.31 16.96
CA ALA A 103 -1.42 -5.46 17.10
C ALA A 103 -2.14 -5.45 18.47
N LYS A 104 -3.45 -5.59 18.46
CA LYS A 104 -4.35 -5.54 19.63
C LYS A 104 -4.42 -4.17 20.35
N LEU A 105 -3.89 -3.11 19.75
CA LEU A 105 -4.06 -1.74 20.19
C LEU A 105 -4.80 -0.96 19.11
N MET A 106 -5.54 0.09 19.51
CA MET A 106 -6.22 0.97 18.54
C MET A 106 -5.22 1.63 17.59
N HIS A 107 -5.70 1.95 16.40
CA HIS A 107 -4.93 2.65 15.39
C HIS A 107 -5.47 4.07 15.21
N THR A 108 -4.60 4.99 14.80
CA THR A 108 -4.99 6.34 14.41
C THR A 108 -4.29 6.77 13.13
N VAL A 109 -4.85 7.76 12.44
CA VAL A 109 -4.30 8.30 11.19
C VAL A 109 -3.60 9.62 11.48
N VAL A 110 -2.37 9.77 11.03
CA VAL A 110 -1.67 11.06 10.96
C VAL A 110 -2.15 11.75 9.68
N THR A 111 -3.13 12.64 9.81
CA THR A 111 -3.87 13.22 8.66
C THR A 111 -2.98 14.02 7.72
N GLU A 112 -1.94 14.68 8.23
CA GLU A 112 -0.96 15.43 7.44
C GLU A 112 -0.16 14.51 6.50
N LEU A 113 0.02 13.26 6.88
CA LEU A 113 0.73 12.24 6.09
C LEU A 113 -0.21 11.47 5.15
N CYS A 114 -1.51 11.50 5.42
CA CYS A 114 -2.51 10.76 4.66
C CYS A 114 -2.59 11.27 3.22
N SER A 115 -2.33 10.42 2.24
CA SER A 115 -2.42 10.76 0.81
C SER A 115 -3.85 10.75 0.26
N GLY A 116 -4.84 10.28 1.03
CA GLY A 116 -6.23 10.18 0.59
C GLY A 116 -6.51 9.04 -0.39
N CYS A 117 -5.72 7.99 -0.36
CA CYS A 117 -5.78 6.87 -1.32
C CYS A 117 -6.92 5.89 -1.10
N ASP A 118 -7.60 5.92 0.06
CA ASP A 118 -8.67 5.02 0.53
C ASP A 118 -8.35 3.51 0.64
N LEU A 119 -7.13 3.09 0.35
CA LEU A 119 -6.72 1.68 0.38
C LEU A 119 -6.84 1.00 1.76
N CYS A 120 -6.93 1.77 2.84
CA CYS A 120 -7.12 1.27 4.20
C CYS A 120 -8.57 0.92 4.54
N VAL A 121 -9.55 1.41 3.77
CA VAL A 121 -10.99 1.24 4.06
C VAL A 121 -11.41 -0.21 3.83
N LEU A 122 -11.20 -0.71 2.62
CA LEU A 122 -11.64 -2.05 2.22
C LEU A 122 -11.13 -3.21 3.11
N PRO A 123 -9.88 -3.25 3.57
CA PRO A 123 -9.39 -4.34 4.40
C PRO A 123 -9.82 -4.26 5.88
N CYS A 124 -10.55 -3.22 6.29
CA CYS A 124 -11.00 -3.09 7.68
C CYS A 124 -12.16 -4.06 7.98
N PRO A 125 -11.97 -5.08 8.85
CA PRO A 125 -13.01 -6.11 9.06
C PRO A 125 -14.17 -5.65 9.94
N VAL A 126 -14.06 -4.46 10.54
CA VAL A 126 -15.09 -3.88 11.43
C VAL A 126 -15.60 -2.53 10.91
N ASP A 127 -15.24 -2.14 9.69
CA ASP A 127 -15.68 -0.91 9.01
C ASP A 127 -15.54 0.34 9.90
N CYS A 128 -14.42 0.46 10.62
CA CYS A 128 -14.16 1.59 11.51
C CYS A 128 -13.38 2.73 10.85
N ILE A 129 -13.24 2.73 9.53
CA ILE A 129 -12.45 3.73 8.78
C ILE A 129 -13.34 4.46 7.81
N ASP A 130 -13.45 5.78 7.99
CA ASP A 130 -14.19 6.67 7.12
C ASP A 130 -13.27 7.61 6.35
N MET A 131 -13.66 7.93 5.11
CA MET A 131 -13.00 8.98 4.32
C MET A 131 -13.80 10.27 4.48
N VAL A 132 -13.21 11.27 5.10
CA VAL A 132 -13.83 12.59 5.29
C VAL A 132 -13.15 13.64 4.44
N THR A 133 -13.87 14.71 4.10
CA THR A 133 -13.27 15.86 3.41
C THR A 133 -12.18 16.46 4.31
N ALA A 134 -11.01 16.71 3.74
CA ALA A 134 -9.88 17.29 4.46
C ALA A 134 -10.27 18.69 5.00
N THR A 135 -9.82 18.98 6.23
CA THR A 135 -9.99 20.31 6.83
C THR A 135 -9.23 21.38 6.04
N LEU A 136 -9.50 22.67 6.31
CA LEU A 136 -8.79 23.78 5.65
C LEU A 136 -7.26 23.64 5.73
N ALA A 137 -6.74 23.17 6.88
CA ALA A 137 -5.32 22.93 7.07
C ALA A 137 -4.75 21.80 6.18
N ASP A 138 -5.57 20.79 5.91
CA ASP A 138 -5.19 19.61 5.11
C ASP A 138 -5.73 19.62 3.68
N ALA A 139 -6.56 20.60 3.32
CA ALA A 139 -7.20 20.66 1.99
C ALA A 139 -6.20 20.79 0.85
N THR A 140 -5.09 21.50 1.08
CA THR A 140 -4.06 21.72 0.04
C THR A 140 -3.18 20.48 -0.11
N TRP A 141 -3.10 19.97 -1.32
CA TRP A 141 -2.17 18.90 -1.70
C TRP A 141 -1.20 19.43 -2.73
N ASP A 142 -0.21 20.15 -2.26
CA ASP A 142 0.82 20.78 -3.08
C ASP A 142 1.94 19.83 -3.51
N ARG A 143 2.87 20.34 -4.28
CA ARG A 143 4.01 19.56 -4.77
C ARG A 143 4.88 19.04 -3.63
N ALA A 144 5.09 19.82 -2.58
CA ALA A 144 5.91 19.41 -1.43
C ALA A 144 5.29 18.20 -0.70
N ARG A 145 3.99 18.21 -0.47
CA ARG A 145 3.26 17.06 0.11
C ARG A 145 3.29 15.84 -0.80
N ALA A 146 3.14 16.03 -2.10
CA ALA A 146 3.23 14.94 -3.07
C ALA A 146 4.63 14.32 -3.08
N ASP A 147 5.70 15.12 -3.09
CA ASP A 147 7.08 14.63 -3.06
C ASP A 147 7.39 13.90 -1.74
N ALA A 148 6.94 14.42 -0.60
CA ALA A 148 7.05 13.75 0.69
C ALA A 148 6.27 12.43 0.73
N ALA A 149 5.11 12.33 0.08
CA ALA A 149 4.36 11.09 -0.02
C ALA A 149 5.08 10.05 -0.91
N ARG A 150 5.70 10.49 -2.02
CA ARG A 150 6.57 9.64 -2.86
C ARG A 150 7.72 9.08 -2.04
N GLU A 151 8.45 9.94 -1.35
CA GLU A 151 9.60 9.52 -0.54
C GLU A 151 9.19 8.48 0.51
N ARG A 152 8.10 8.70 1.25
CA ARG A 152 7.59 7.70 2.21
C ARG A 152 7.20 6.39 1.55
N PHE A 153 6.58 6.43 0.37
CA PHE A 153 6.25 5.23 -0.39
C PHE A 153 7.51 4.42 -0.76
N GLU A 154 8.54 5.09 -1.24
CA GLU A 154 9.83 4.48 -1.59
C GLU A 154 10.55 3.91 -0.36
N GLN A 155 10.60 4.66 0.74
CA GLN A 155 11.20 4.23 2.01
C GLN A 155 10.46 3.01 2.59
N ARG A 156 9.11 3.02 2.53
CA ARG A 156 8.29 1.87 2.93
C ARG A 156 8.60 0.65 2.07
N GLY A 157 8.67 0.81 0.77
CA GLY A 157 9.02 -0.28 -0.15
C GLY A 157 10.37 -0.90 0.20
N ALA A 158 11.40 -0.07 0.38
CA ALA A 158 12.75 -0.50 0.75
C ALA A 158 12.77 -1.20 2.13
N ARG A 159 12.01 -0.70 3.11
CA ARG A 159 11.87 -1.34 4.43
C ARG A 159 11.24 -2.73 4.32
N LEU A 160 10.10 -2.85 3.64
CA LEU A 160 9.40 -4.12 3.48
C LEU A 160 10.25 -5.17 2.75
N GLU A 161 11.02 -4.75 1.75
CA GLU A 161 11.94 -5.66 1.04
C GLU A 161 13.07 -6.13 1.94
N ARG A 162 13.66 -5.24 2.74
CA ARG A 162 14.67 -5.59 3.74
C ARG A 162 14.12 -6.57 4.77
N GLU A 163 12.95 -6.30 5.33
CA GLU A 163 12.29 -7.18 6.31
C GLU A 163 11.98 -8.57 5.74
N ARG A 164 11.54 -8.63 4.47
CA ARG A 164 11.30 -9.89 3.75
C ARG A 164 12.58 -10.69 3.59
N ARG A 165 13.67 -10.05 3.18
CA ARG A 165 14.97 -10.68 3.04
C ARG A 165 15.49 -11.22 4.37
N GLU A 166 15.49 -10.40 5.43
CA GLU A 166 15.91 -10.83 6.75
C GLU A 166 15.07 -11.99 7.31
N ARG A 167 13.76 -11.97 7.04
CA ARG A 167 12.87 -13.08 7.43
C ARG A 167 13.25 -14.36 6.68
N ALA A 168 13.50 -14.27 5.37
CA ALA A 168 13.93 -15.42 4.56
C ALA A 168 15.26 -16.00 5.07
N GLU A 169 16.25 -15.15 5.35
CA GLU A 169 17.54 -15.53 5.92
C GLU A 169 17.39 -16.25 7.27
N ARG A 170 16.57 -15.69 8.17
CA ARG A 170 16.29 -16.32 9.49
C ARG A 170 15.61 -17.70 9.34
N LEU A 171 14.68 -17.83 8.40
CA LEU A 171 14.03 -19.12 8.12
C LEU A 171 15.01 -20.13 7.55
N ALA A 172 15.86 -19.72 6.60
CA ALA A 172 16.91 -20.59 6.03
C ALA A 172 17.89 -21.07 7.11
N ALA A 173 18.38 -20.15 7.96
CA ALA A 173 19.26 -20.50 9.06
C ALA A 173 18.62 -21.46 10.08
N ARG A 174 17.33 -21.29 10.39
CA ARG A 174 16.56 -22.23 11.23
C ARG A 174 16.45 -23.63 10.60
N THR A 175 16.21 -23.67 9.28
CA THR A 175 16.11 -24.94 8.55
C THR A 175 17.45 -25.70 8.53
N LEU A 176 18.58 -24.97 8.35
CA LEU A 176 19.91 -25.57 8.40
C LEU A 176 20.20 -26.15 9.79
N LYS A 177 19.98 -25.35 10.86
CA LYS A 177 20.16 -25.82 12.24
C LYS A 177 19.28 -27.04 12.58
N ALA A 178 18.05 -27.09 12.05
CA ALA A 178 17.15 -28.22 12.24
C ALA A 178 17.60 -29.49 11.50
N LYS A 179 18.37 -29.36 10.40
CA LYS A 179 18.96 -30.48 9.68
C LYS A 179 20.21 -31.02 10.36
N GLU A 180 20.95 -30.16 11.05
CA GLU A 180 22.19 -30.51 11.78
C GLU A 180 21.92 -31.00 13.21
N ASP A 181 20.67 -30.97 13.69
CA ASP A 181 20.27 -31.45 15.02
C ASP A 181 20.40 -32.97 15.10
N PRO A 182 21.32 -33.51 15.91
CA PRO A 182 21.56 -34.97 16.01
C PRO A 182 20.32 -35.74 16.55
N ASP A 183 19.41 -35.06 17.24
CA ASP A 183 18.15 -35.62 17.73
C ASP A 183 16.94 -35.33 16.79
N ALA A 184 17.16 -34.76 15.61
CA ALA A 184 16.08 -34.38 14.68
C ALA A 184 15.20 -35.59 14.30
N GLU A 185 15.79 -36.77 14.13
CA GLU A 185 15.06 -37.99 13.77
C GLU A 185 14.18 -38.50 14.93
N LYS A 186 14.71 -38.48 16.15
CA LYS A 186 13.92 -38.81 17.36
C LYS A 186 12.75 -37.84 17.55
N LYS A 187 12.99 -36.54 17.38
CA LYS A 187 11.96 -35.51 17.49
C LYS A 187 10.85 -35.71 16.44
N ARG A 188 11.23 -36.00 15.18
CA ARG A 188 10.28 -36.33 14.10
C ARG A 188 9.42 -37.55 14.42
N ALA A 189 10.02 -38.64 14.94
CA ALA A 189 9.31 -39.84 15.33
C ALA A 189 8.29 -39.55 16.45
N ILE A 190 8.65 -38.78 17.48
CA ILE A 190 7.75 -38.37 18.56
C ILE A 190 6.57 -37.52 18.00
N ILE A 191 6.83 -36.57 17.14
CA ILE A 191 5.80 -35.73 16.51
C ILE A 191 4.86 -36.58 15.66
N GLN A 192 5.40 -37.47 14.84
CA GLN A 192 4.63 -38.35 13.98
C GLN A 192 3.70 -39.27 14.84
N ALA A 193 4.22 -39.89 15.88
CA ALA A 193 3.43 -40.71 16.80
C ALA A 193 2.34 -39.91 17.53
N ALA A 194 2.58 -38.61 17.81
CA ALA A 194 1.58 -37.73 18.41
C ALA A 194 0.45 -37.40 17.42
N ILE A 195 0.79 -37.12 16.13
CA ILE A 195 -0.17 -36.87 15.07
C ILE A 195 -1.06 -38.10 14.82
N GLU A 196 -0.46 -39.27 14.75
CA GLU A 196 -1.20 -40.53 14.55
C GLU A 196 -2.18 -40.80 15.70
N ARG A 197 -1.74 -40.61 16.96
CA ARG A 197 -2.63 -40.71 18.13
C ARG A 197 -3.79 -39.71 18.07
N ALA A 198 -3.54 -38.47 17.65
CA ALA A 198 -4.58 -37.45 17.51
C ALA A 198 -5.58 -37.81 16.39
N ARG A 199 -5.11 -38.32 15.24
CA ARG A 199 -5.96 -38.82 14.17
C ARG A 199 -6.84 -39.99 14.58
N ALA A 200 -6.25 -40.99 15.29
CA ALA A 200 -6.98 -42.16 15.79
C ALA A 200 -8.08 -41.76 16.80
N ARG A 201 -7.84 -40.76 17.66
CA ARG A 201 -8.87 -40.21 18.56
C ARG A 201 -10.03 -39.57 17.81
N ARG A 202 -9.75 -38.80 16.75
CA ARG A 202 -10.79 -38.17 15.92
C ARG A 202 -11.64 -39.15 15.13
N GLN A 203 -11.11 -40.33 14.80
CA GLN A 203 -11.85 -41.37 14.08
C GLN A 203 -12.73 -42.22 15.02
N ARG A 204 -12.51 -42.15 16.35
CA ARG A 204 -13.30 -42.88 17.35
C ARG A 204 -14.38 -42.05 18.05
N ALA A 205 -14.40 -40.72 17.79
CA ALA A 205 -15.40 -39.76 18.24
C ALA A 205 -16.43 -39.45 17.14
#